data_3e0abea394c02959058b15abde50c2b5
#
_entry.id   3e0abea394c02959058b15abde50c2b5
#
_cell.length_a   1.000
_cell.length_b   1.000
_cell.length_c   1.000
_cell.angle_alpha   90.00
_cell.angle_beta   90.00
_cell.angle_gamma   90.00
#
_symmetry.space_group_name_H-M   'P 1'
#
loop_
_entity.id
_entity.type
_entity.pdbx_description
1 polymer ?
#
loop_
_entity_poly.entity_id
_entity_poly.type
_entity_poly.pdbx_seq_one_letter_code
_entity_poly.pdbx_strand_id
1 'polypeptide(L)'
;MTGIYIHIPYCKQACHYCNFHFSTSLKNKEGVIESMIKEIQVKSNGYDDLVDTIYFGGGTPSFLEIFEINKLIVSVFKNFKISLNPEITLEANPDDLNDYKLKELSKSKINRLSIGVQSFKEKDLKIMNRSHSSKDSNQCIESAKKYFDNISIDLIYGMPGSDLKSWNYNLNLAISLNLNHISAYALTVEPNTALDRFVKKDIIKPLEEDLVFEQ
;
A
#
# COMPACT_ATOMS: atom_id res chain seq x y z
N MET A 1 -1.14 19.73 12.48
CA MET A 1 -0.97 18.27 12.43
C MET A 1 0.31 17.97 11.68
N THR A 2 1.25 17.29 12.32
CA THR A 2 2.54 16.96 11.71
C THR A 2 2.65 15.45 11.56
N GLY A 3 3.22 14.98 10.43
CA GLY A 3 3.36 13.55 10.13
C GLY A 3 4.78 13.19 9.72
N ILE A 4 5.14 11.93 9.97
CA ILE A 4 6.38 11.31 9.48
C ILE A 4 5.99 10.27 8.43
N TYR A 5 6.52 10.42 7.20
CA TYR A 5 6.44 9.42 6.15
C TYR A 5 7.74 8.64 6.07
N ILE A 6 7.64 7.31 6.12
CA ILE A 6 8.77 6.40 6.00
C ILE A 6 8.60 5.62 4.68
N HIS A 7 9.49 5.91 3.72
CA HIS A 7 9.46 5.26 2.41
C HIS A 7 10.20 3.93 2.44
N ILE A 8 9.48 2.83 2.23
CA ILE A 8 10.06 1.48 2.12
C ILE A 8 10.21 1.12 0.64
N PRO A 9 11.44 1.15 0.09
CA PRO A 9 11.66 0.99 -1.35
C PRO A 9 11.73 -0.47 -1.81
N TYR A 10 10.93 -1.35 -1.22
CA TYR A 10 10.98 -2.78 -1.57
C TYR A 10 9.61 -3.29 -1.97
N CYS A 11 9.58 -4.08 -3.06
CA CYS A 11 8.40 -4.82 -3.52
C CYS A 11 8.80 -6.26 -3.87
N LYS A 12 7.88 -7.19 -3.65
CA LYS A 12 8.03 -8.58 -4.06
C LYS A 12 7.98 -8.70 -5.59
N GLN A 13 7.17 -7.88 -6.25
CA GLN A 13 6.90 -7.90 -7.68
C GLN A 13 6.71 -6.49 -8.22
N ALA A 14 7.14 -6.25 -9.46
CA ALA A 14 6.95 -4.99 -10.16
C ALA A 14 5.58 -4.95 -10.83
N CYS A 15 4.66 -4.13 -10.33
CA CYS A 15 3.37 -3.90 -10.98
C CYS A 15 3.56 -3.15 -12.31
N HIS A 16 2.76 -3.49 -13.34
CA HIS A 16 2.93 -2.95 -14.68
C HIS A 16 2.65 -1.44 -14.79
N TYR A 17 1.83 -0.90 -13.90
CA TYR A 17 1.42 0.52 -13.89
C TYR A 17 2.28 1.41 -12.99
N CYS A 18 3.08 0.81 -12.09
CA CYS A 18 3.73 1.53 -11.01
C CYS A 18 5.01 2.25 -11.48
N ASN A 19 5.07 3.56 -11.21
CA ASN A 19 6.24 4.42 -11.45
C ASN A 19 6.93 4.86 -10.14
N PHE A 20 6.53 4.33 -8.99
CA PHE A 20 7.14 4.68 -7.71
C PHE A 20 8.58 4.16 -7.63
N HIS A 21 9.37 4.78 -6.76
CA HIS A 21 10.71 4.30 -6.48
C HIS A 21 10.68 3.02 -5.66
N PHE A 22 11.01 1.89 -6.27
CA PHE A 22 11.08 0.59 -5.60
C PHE A 22 12.19 -0.30 -6.20
N SER A 23 12.54 -1.34 -5.46
CA SER A 23 13.45 -2.41 -5.88
C SER A 23 12.85 -3.77 -5.54
N THR A 24 13.00 -4.73 -6.43
CA THR A 24 12.73 -6.15 -6.15
C THR A 24 13.95 -6.89 -5.63
N SER A 25 15.11 -6.23 -5.57
CA SER A 25 16.34 -6.77 -5.01
C SER A 25 16.49 -6.42 -3.53
N LEU A 26 16.71 -7.41 -2.70
CA LEU A 26 16.91 -7.27 -1.25
C LEU A 26 18.39 -7.16 -0.84
N LYS A 27 19.30 -7.07 -1.79
CA LYS A 27 20.76 -7.18 -1.57
C LYS A 27 21.29 -6.28 -0.44
N ASN A 28 20.71 -5.09 -0.24
CA ASN A 28 21.14 -4.11 0.77
C ASN A 28 20.00 -3.73 1.74
N LYS A 29 19.00 -4.57 1.93
CA LYS A 29 17.80 -4.23 2.74
C LYS A 29 18.19 -3.80 4.16
N GLU A 30 19.04 -4.55 4.84
CA GLU A 30 19.48 -4.25 6.20
C GLU A 30 20.20 -2.88 6.29
N GLY A 31 21.15 -2.64 5.38
CA GLY A 31 21.87 -1.36 5.34
C GLY A 31 20.96 -0.16 5.04
N VAL A 32 19.90 -0.34 4.25
CA VAL A 32 18.90 0.72 4.01
C VAL A 32 18.09 1.00 5.28
N ILE A 33 17.64 -0.04 6.00
CA ILE A 33 16.92 0.15 7.28
C ILE A 33 17.80 0.86 8.31
N GLU A 34 19.09 0.48 8.42
CA GLU A 34 20.03 1.17 9.30
C GLU A 34 20.25 2.63 8.90
N SER A 35 20.29 2.90 7.59
CA SER A 35 20.40 4.28 7.07
C SER A 35 19.16 5.10 7.38
N MET A 36 17.96 4.52 7.27
CA MET A 36 16.71 5.16 7.69
C MET A 36 16.71 5.50 9.19
N ILE A 37 17.20 4.59 10.04
CA ILE A 37 17.33 4.84 11.49
C ILE A 37 18.26 6.02 11.75
N LYS A 38 19.39 6.12 11.05
CA LYS A 38 20.30 7.26 11.14
C LYS A 38 19.65 8.54 10.63
N GLU A 39 18.90 8.49 9.52
CA GLU A 39 18.18 9.63 9.00
C GLU A 39 17.14 10.14 10.00
N ILE A 40 16.36 9.26 10.64
CA ILE A 40 15.42 9.60 11.72
C ILE A 40 16.12 10.38 12.83
N GLN A 41 17.31 9.92 13.27
CA GLN A 41 18.10 10.59 14.31
C GLN A 41 18.59 11.97 13.87
N VAL A 42 19.04 12.10 12.62
CA VAL A 42 19.54 13.39 12.10
C VAL A 42 18.38 14.39 11.91
N LYS A 43 17.27 13.94 11.34
CA LYS A 43 16.08 14.76 11.07
C LYS A 43 15.37 15.24 12.35
N SER A 44 15.52 14.53 13.46
CA SER A 44 14.92 14.93 14.73
C SER A 44 15.67 16.09 15.40
N ASN A 45 16.91 16.38 15.01
CA ASN A 45 17.69 17.46 15.62
C ASN A 45 17.04 18.84 15.35
N GLY A 46 16.63 19.51 16.41
CA GLY A 46 15.98 20.82 16.33
C GLY A 46 14.50 20.75 15.92
N TYR A 47 13.90 19.54 15.85
CA TYR A 47 12.50 19.36 15.56
C TYR A 47 11.70 19.19 16.86
N ASP A 48 10.84 20.18 17.17
CA ASP A 48 10.12 20.26 18.44
C ASP A 48 8.61 20.03 18.34
N ASP A 49 8.06 20.00 17.12
CA ASP A 49 6.62 19.83 16.91
C ASP A 49 6.14 18.43 17.31
N LEU A 50 4.88 18.36 17.74
CA LEU A 50 4.23 17.13 18.09
C LEU A 50 3.85 16.35 16.81
N VAL A 51 4.27 15.10 16.72
CA VAL A 51 3.95 14.20 15.59
C VAL A 51 2.65 13.46 15.88
N ASP A 52 1.66 13.64 15.02
CA ASP A 52 0.33 13.03 15.14
C ASP A 52 0.18 11.77 14.29
N THR A 53 0.94 11.66 13.19
CA THR A 53 0.81 10.54 12.27
C THR A 53 2.18 9.99 11.86
N ILE A 54 2.26 8.65 11.69
CA ILE A 54 3.42 7.96 11.13
C ILE A 54 2.90 7.06 10.01
N TYR A 55 3.44 7.22 8.82
CA TYR A 55 2.97 6.49 7.64
C TYR A 55 4.11 5.72 6.98
N PHE A 56 3.99 4.40 6.95
CA PHE A 56 4.87 3.52 6.20
C PHE A 56 4.27 3.28 4.82
N GLY A 57 4.93 3.80 3.79
CA GLY A 57 4.48 3.68 2.41
C GLY A 57 5.62 3.47 1.42
N GLY A 58 5.32 3.63 0.12
CA GLY A 58 6.30 3.60 -0.96
C GLY A 58 6.21 2.40 -1.88
N GLY A 59 7.09 1.42 -1.72
CA GLY A 59 7.00 0.15 -2.42
C GLY A 59 5.94 -0.75 -1.76
N THR A 60 6.37 -1.58 -0.82
CA THR A 60 5.46 -2.46 -0.07
C THR A 60 5.98 -2.62 1.37
N PRO A 61 5.57 -1.75 2.30
CA PRO A 61 6.02 -1.82 3.70
C PRO A 61 5.73 -3.15 4.38
N SER A 62 4.60 -3.79 4.04
CA SER A 62 4.26 -5.12 4.55
C SER A 62 5.25 -6.22 4.15
N PHE A 63 6.14 -5.96 3.20
CA PHE A 63 7.20 -6.89 2.81
C PHE A 63 8.32 -6.99 3.86
N LEU A 64 8.44 -5.99 4.74
CA LEU A 64 9.39 -6.03 5.86
C LEU A 64 8.99 -7.09 6.90
N GLU A 65 10.00 -7.59 7.61
CA GLU A 65 9.77 -8.40 8.80
C GLU A 65 9.27 -7.53 9.97
N ILE A 66 8.49 -8.12 10.85
CA ILE A 66 7.92 -7.40 12.00
C ILE A 66 8.98 -6.69 12.85
N PHE A 67 10.12 -7.35 13.06
CA PHE A 67 11.19 -6.75 13.85
C PHE A 67 11.84 -5.54 13.16
N GLU A 68 11.86 -5.50 11.81
CA GLU A 68 12.36 -4.37 11.03
C GLU A 68 11.42 -3.17 11.15
N ILE A 69 10.11 -3.41 11.02
CA ILE A 69 9.08 -2.39 11.25
C ILE A 69 9.19 -1.82 12.66
N ASN A 70 9.30 -2.68 13.67
CA ASN A 70 9.42 -2.26 15.06
C ASN A 70 10.70 -1.47 15.34
N LYS A 71 11.85 -1.81 14.72
CA LYS A 71 13.08 -1.01 14.82
C LYS A 71 12.88 0.43 14.37
N LEU A 72 12.20 0.63 13.24
CA LEU A 72 11.89 1.96 12.71
C LEU A 72 10.93 2.72 13.63
N ILE A 73 9.85 2.08 14.10
CA ILE A 73 8.89 2.67 15.05
C ILE A 73 9.62 3.10 16.33
N VAL A 74 10.41 2.23 16.93
CA VAL A 74 11.18 2.54 18.15
C VAL A 74 12.12 3.73 17.93
N SER A 75 12.78 3.78 16.75
CA SER A 75 13.65 4.92 16.42
C SER A 75 12.86 6.23 16.35
N VAL A 76 11.68 6.24 15.73
CA VAL A 76 10.82 7.43 15.68
C VAL A 76 10.40 7.86 17.08
N PHE A 77 9.88 6.95 17.89
CA PHE A 77 9.42 7.25 19.25
C PHE A 77 10.55 7.73 20.19
N LYS A 78 11.78 7.29 19.94
CA LYS A 78 12.95 7.73 20.72
C LYS A 78 13.39 9.14 20.37
N ASN A 79 13.19 9.56 19.13
CA ASN A 79 13.81 10.79 18.61
C ASN A 79 12.81 11.94 18.39
N PHE A 80 11.51 11.68 18.33
CA PHE A 80 10.48 12.70 18.12
C PHE A 80 9.48 12.74 19.28
N LYS A 81 8.85 13.90 19.49
CA LYS A 81 7.72 14.06 20.39
C LYS A 81 6.47 13.50 19.69
N ILE A 82 5.93 12.39 20.17
CA ILE A 82 4.76 11.73 19.57
C ILE A 82 3.52 12.03 20.40
N SER A 83 2.39 12.30 19.74
CA SER A 83 1.11 12.51 20.40
C SER A 83 0.67 11.26 21.17
N LEU A 84 -0.26 11.43 22.11
CA LEU A 84 -0.73 10.32 22.96
C LEU A 84 -1.40 9.19 22.17
N ASN A 85 -2.12 9.55 21.09
CA ASN A 85 -2.85 8.62 20.23
C ASN A 85 -2.48 8.88 18.75
N PRO A 86 -1.25 8.56 18.31
CA PRO A 86 -0.85 8.80 16.94
C PRO A 86 -1.52 7.79 16.01
N GLU A 87 -1.89 8.20 14.80
CA GLU A 87 -2.21 7.25 13.75
C GLU A 87 -0.92 6.68 13.17
N ILE A 88 -0.77 5.36 13.17
CA ILE A 88 0.40 4.67 12.63
C ILE A 88 -0.07 3.71 11.55
N THR A 89 0.07 4.13 10.28
CA THR A 89 -0.39 3.41 9.11
C THR A 89 0.71 2.55 8.50
N LEU A 90 0.35 1.33 8.09
CA LEU A 90 1.18 0.45 7.27
C LEU A 90 0.47 0.16 5.95
N GLU A 91 1.10 0.51 4.82
CA GLU A 91 0.67 0.00 3.51
C GLU A 91 1.02 -1.48 3.36
N ALA A 92 0.11 -2.24 2.78
CA ALA A 92 0.25 -3.68 2.67
C ALA A 92 -0.31 -4.25 1.37
N ASN A 93 0.31 -5.34 0.90
CA ASN A 93 -0.29 -6.20 -0.12
C ASN A 93 -1.05 -7.35 0.54
N PRO A 94 -2.18 -7.80 -0.04
CA PRO A 94 -2.96 -8.92 0.49
C PRO A 94 -2.15 -10.19 0.72
N ASP A 95 -1.23 -10.52 -0.18
CA ASP A 95 -0.41 -11.75 -0.12
C ASP A 95 0.73 -11.70 0.91
N ASP A 96 0.98 -10.54 1.52
CA ASP A 96 1.95 -10.39 2.62
C ASP A 96 1.30 -10.56 4.01
N LEU A 97 -0.02 -10.43 4.10
CA LEU A 97 -0.78 -10.38 5.35
C LEU A 97 -1.48 -11.71 5.66
N ASN A 98 -0.74 -12.71 6.10
CA ASN A 98 -1.34 -13.91 6.69
C ASN A 98 -1.78 -13.66 8.15
N ASP A 99 -2.57 -14.58 8.73
CA ASP A 99 -3.11 -14.45 10.08
C ASP A 99 -2.01 -14.29 11.16
N TYR A 100 -0.88 -14.98 11.01
CA TYR A 100 0.26 -14.82 11.91
C TYR A 100 0.83 -13.39 11.86
N LYS A 101 1.08 -12.87 10.66
CA LYS A 101 1.63 -11.52 10.49
C LYS A 101 0.68 -10.43 10.97
N LEU A 102 -0.61 -10.57 10.70
CA LEU A 102 -1.66 -9.67 11.20
C LEU A 102 -1.70 -9.65 12.74
N LYS A 103 -1.65 -10.82 13.37
CA LYS A 103 -1.59 -10.94 14.82
C LYS A 103 -0.32 -10.30 15.42
N GLU A 104 0.82 -10.48 14.78
CA GLU A 104 2.06 -9.86 15.27
C GLU A 104 2.07 -8.33 15.02
N LEU A 105 1.55 -7.86 13.88
CA LEU A 105 1.39 -6.43 13.62
C LEU A 105 0.46 -5.77 14.65
N SER A 106 -0.62 -6.43 15.05
CA SER A 106 -1.55 -5.88 16.06
C SER A 106 -0.94 -5.74 17.45
N LYS A 107 0.16 -6.43 17.73
CA LYS A 107 0.93 -6.25 18.98
C LYS A 107 1.94 -5.12 18.89
N SER A 108 2.19 -4.60 17.69
CA SER A 108 3.04 -3.43 17.47
C SER A 108 2.27 -2.13 17.74
N LYS A 109 2.86 -1.00 17.39
CA LYS A 109 2.15 0.28 17.46
C LYS A 109 1.37 0.62 16.18
N ILE A 110 1.39 -0.25 15.15
CA ILE A 110 0.55 -0.09 13.96
C ILE A 110 -0.91 -0.19 14.38
N ASN A 111 -1.71 0.82 14.02
CA ASN A 111 -3.14 0.86 14.35
C ASN A 111 -4.04 1.14 13.13
N ARG A 112 -3.45 1.28 11.94
CA ARG A 112 -4.16 1.41 10.68
C ARG A 112 -3.47 0.61 9.57
N LEU A 113 -4.25 -0.08 8.74
CA LEU A 113 -3.76 -0.75 7.53
C LEU A 113 -4.33 -0.05 6.29
N SER A 114 -3.49 0.14 5.24
CA SER A 114 -3.92 0.48 3.89
C SER A 114 -3.58 -0.69 2.97
N ILE A 115 -4.60 -1.40 2.50
CA ILE A 115 -4.41 -2.68 1.78
C ILE A 115 -4.63 -2.45 0.29
N GLY A 116 -3.58 -2.63 -0.50
CA GLY A 116 -3.60 -2.47 -1.95
C GLY A 116 -4.31 -3.62 -2.66
N VAL A 117 -5.63 -3.67 -2.61
CA VAL A 117 -6.48 -4.66 -3.29
C VAL A 117 -6.47 -4.44 -4.80
N GLN A 118 -6.59 -3.20 -5.24
CA GLN A 118 -6.62 -2.70 -6.60
C GLN A 118 -7.87 -3.12 -7.40
N SER A 119 -8.25 -4.39 -7.41
CA SER A 119 -9.48 -4.90 -8.03
C SER A 119 -9.87 -6.24 -7.41
N PHE A 120 -11.16 -6.55 -7.42
CA PHE A 120 -11.68 -7.88 -7.10
C PHE A 120 -11.90 -8.74 -8.37
N LYS A 121 -11.40 -8.30 -9.52
CA LYS A 121 -11.47 -9.02 -10.79
C LYS A 121 -10.11 -9.58 -11.18
N GLU A 122 -10.02 -10.89 -11.34
CA GLU A 122 -8.78 -11.59 -11.71
C GLU A 122 -8.14 -11.05 -13.01
N LYS A 123 -8.97 -10.63 -13.99
CA LYS A 123 -8.51 -10.04 -15.24
C LYS A 123 -7.68 -8.77 -14.98
N ASP A 124 -8.19 -7.88 -14.11
CA ASP A 124 -7.55 -6.60 -13.80
C ASP A 124 -6.24 -6.84 -13.04
N LEU A 125 -6.26 -7.72 -12.04
CA LEU A 125 -5.07 -8.08 -11.26
C LEU A 125 -3.95 -8.64 -12.17
N LYS A 126 -4.31 -9.46 -13.16
CA LYS A 126 -3.35 -9.99 -14.15
C LYS A 126 -2.78 -8.88 -15.04
N ILE A 127 -3.60 -7.95 -15.53
CA ILE A 127 -3.15 -6.80 -16.33
C ILE A 127 -2.18 -5.95 -15.50
N MET A 128 -2.47 -5.74 -14.24
CA MET A 128 -1.64 -4.97 -13.30
C MET A 128 -0.38 -5.71 -12.84
N ASN A 129 -0.25 -7.01 -13.14
CA ASN A 129 0.81 -7.88 -12.61
C ASN A 129 0.84 -7.90 -11.08
N ARG A 130 -0.34 -8.12 -10.45
CA ARG A 130 -0.43 -8.27 -9.00
C ARG A 130 -0.08 -9.70 -8.58
N SER A 131 0.58 -9.83 -7.42
CA SER A 131 0.99 -11.12 -6.84
C SER A 131 -0.14 -11.88 -6.16
N HIS A 132 -1.23 -11.20 -5.82
CA HIS A 132 -2.39 -11.76 -5.14
C HIS A 132 -3.58 -11.97 -6.09
N SER A 133 -4.48 -12.85 -5.72
CA SER A 133 -5.78 -13.07 -6.36
C SER A 133 -6.89 -12.29 -5.63
N SER A 134 -8.07 -12.21 -6.26
CA SER A 134 -9.27 -11.67 -5.63
C SER A 134 -9.65 -12.47 -4.35
N LYS A 135 -9.45 -13.78 -4.37
CA LYS A 135 -9.67 -14.62 -3.19
C LYS A 135 -8.73 -14.27 -2.04
N ASP A 136 -7.44 -14.03 -2.34
CA ASP A 136 -6.46 -13.63 -1.33
C ASP A 136 -6.82 -12.28 -0.72
N SER A 137 -7.30 -11.32 -1.53
CA SER A 137 -7.79 -10.03 -1.04
C SER A 137 -8.93 -10.17 -0.05
N ASN A 138 -9.96 -10.96 -0.38
CA ASN A 138 -11.09 -11.18 0.52
C ASN A 138 -10.67 -11.88 1.81
N GLN A 139 -9.85 -12.93 1.73
CA GLN A 139 -9.34 -13.65 2.91
C GLN A 139 -8.48 -12.76 3.80
N CYS A 140 -7.60 -11.96 3.20
CA CYS A 140 -6.76 -11.00 3.90
C CYS A 140 -7.60 -9.98 4.69
N ILE A 141 -8.60 -9.36 4.04
CA ILE A 141 -9.47 -8.36 4.68
C ILE A 141 -10.25 -8.97 5.84
N GLU A 142 -10.87 -10.14 5.65
CA GLU A 142 -11.60 -10.82 6.72
C GLU A 142 -10.70 -11.22 7.90
N SER A 143 -9.45 -11.58 7.62
CA SER A 143 -8.47 -11.82 8.68
C SER A 143 -8.01 -10.54 9.35
N ALA A 144 -7.78 -9.46 8.59
CA ALA A 144 -7.36 -8.17 9.14
C ALA A 144 -8.40 -7.57 10.10
N LYS A 145 -9.69 -7.69 9.79
CA LYS A 145 -10.81 -7.24 10.64
C LYS A 145 -10.85 -7.88 12.04
N LYS A 146 -10.18 -9.01 12.25
CA LYS A 146 -10.06 -9.64 13.58
C LYS A 146 -9.09 -8.89 14.49
N TYR A 147 -8.19 -8.11 13.93
CA TYR A 147 -7.06 -7.50 14.63
C TYR A 147 -6.99 -5.99 14.53
N PHE A 148 -7.64 -5.40 13.51
CA PHE A 148 -7.60 -3.98 13.22
C PHE A 148 -9.00 -3.42 13.00
N ASP A 149 -9.31 -2.33 13.70
CA ASP A 149 -10.57 -1.59 13.54
C ASP A 149 -10.47 -0.52 12.45
N ASN A 150 -9.26 -0.07 12.09
CA ASN A 150 -9.03 0.96 11.08
C ASN A 150 -8.34 0.39 9.84
N ILE A 151 -9.14 0.07 8.82
CA ILE A 151 -8.69 -0.53 7.58
C ILE A 151 -9.17 0.32 6.39
N SER A 152 -8.23 0.66 5.52
CA SER A 152 -8.47 1.22 4.18
C SER A 152 -8.14 0.18 3.12
N ILE A 153 -8.86 0.22 2.01
CA ILE A 153 -8.47 -0.51 0.80
C ILE A 153 -8.29 0.46 -0.36
N ASP A 154 -7.34 0.14 -1.25
CA ASP A 154 -7.12 0.90 -2.46
C ASP A 154 -7.68 0.14 -3.66
N LEU A 155 -8.42 0.84 -4.52
CA LEU A 155 -9.01 0.33 -5.76
C LEU A 155 -8.54 1.17 -6.94
N ILE A 156 -8.38 0.53 -8.09
CA ILE A 156 -8.04 1.19 -9.35
C ILE A 156 -9.19 0.97 -10.34
N TYR A 157 -9.72 2.07 -10.88
CA TYR A 157 -10.71 2.08 -11.96
C TYR A 157 -10.09 2.52 -13.28
N GLY A 158 -10.86 2.52 -14.37
CA GLY A 158 -10.35 2.84 -15.71
C GLY A 158 -9.45 1.73 -16.30
N MET A 159 -9.67 0.49 -15.89
CA MET A 159 -8.88 -0.64 -16.38
C MET A 159 -9.15 -0.92 -17.86
N PRO A 160 -8.13 -1.34 -18.65
CA PRO A 160 -8.31 -1.71 -20.04
C PRO A 160 -9.43 -2.73 -20.27
N GLY A 161 -10.42 -2.33 -21.09
CA GLY A 161 -11.60 -3.16 -21.37
C GLY A 161 -12.55 -3.34 -20.16
N SER A 162 -12.51 -2.44 -19.17
CA SER A 162 -13.53 -2.32 -18.14
C SER A 162 -14.73 -1.48 -18.64
N ASP A 163 -15.82 -1.54 -17.92
CA ASP A 163 -17.04 -0.77 -18.10
C ASP A 163 -17.59 -0.36 -16.74
N LEU A 164 -18.57 0.50 -16.73
CA LEU A 164 -19.26 0.94 -15.50
C LEU A 164 -19.81 -0.24 -14.67
N LYS A 165 -20.27 -1.31 -15.31
CA LYS A 165 -20.74 -2.52 -14.62
C LYS A 165 -19.61 -3.22 -13.88
N SER A 166 -18.42 -3.26 -14.48
CA SER A 166 -17.21 -3.81 -13.88
C SER A 166 -16.76 -3.02 -12.66
N TRP A 167 -16.80 -1.69 -12.77
CA TRP A 167 -16.47 -0.80 -11.66
C TRP A 167 -17.48 -0.92 -10.52
N ASN A 168 -18.77 -0.89 -10.83
CA ASN A 168 -19.82 -1.09 -9.84
C ASN A 168 -19.71 -2.44 -9.11
N TYR A 169 -19.24 -3.49 -9.76
CA TYR A 169 -18.96 -4.75 -9.10
C TYR A 169 -17.88 -4.59 -8.01
N ASN A 170 -16.76 -3.93 -8.33
CA ASN A 170 -15.69 -3.66 -7.37
C ASN A 170 -16.17 -2.81 -6.19
N LEU A 171 -16.92 -1.72 -6.48
CA LEU A 171 -17.46 -0.82 -5.45
C LEU A 171 -18.45 -1.54 -4.53
N ASN A 172 -19.41 -2.28 -5.09
CA ASN A 172 -20.41 -2.98 -4.29
C ASN A 172 -19.77 -4.01 -3.37
N LEU A 173 -18.74 -4.72 -3.86
CA LEU A 173 -18.00 -5.65 -3.01
C LEU A 173 -17.22 -4.91 -1.92
N ALA A 174 -16.52 -3.82 -2.27
CA ALA A 174 -15.79 -3.01 -1.29
C ALA A 174 -16.71 -2.44 -0.19
N ILE A 175 -17.88 -1.93 -0.58
CA ILE A 175 -18.89 -1.41 0.37
C ILE A 175 -19.41 -2.54 1.27
N SER A 176 -19.64 -3.73 0.72
CA SER A 176 -20.13 -4.89 1.50
C SER A 176 -19.16 -5.36 2.57
N LEU A 177 -17.87 -5.06 2.42
CA LEU A 177 -16.85 -5.36 3.43
C LEU A 177 -16.94 -4.49 4.69
N ASN A 178 -17.73 -3.40 4.65
CA ASN A 178 -17.96 -2.48 5.77
C ASN A 178 -16.66 -1.98 6.41
N LEU A 179 -15.76 -1.44 5.59
CA LEU A 179 -14.48 -0.87 6.00
C LEU A 179 -14.59 0.64 6.27
N ASN A 180 -13.60 1.19 6.98
CA ASN A 180 -13.58 2.60 7.35
C ASN A 180 -13.33 3.54 6.17
N HIS A 181 -12.56 3.09 5.17
CA HIS A 181 -12.12 3.93 4.07
C HIS A 181 -11.89 3.14 2.78
N ILE A 182 -12.19 3.75 1.65
CA ILE A 182 -11.87 3.26 0.30
C ILE A 182 -11.17 4.39 -0.43
N SER A 183 -9.95 4.13 -0.91
CA SER A 183 -9.23 5.01 -1.84
C SER A 183 -9.48 4.50 -3.26
N ALA A 184 -9.94 5.35 -4.16
CA ALA A 184 -10.17 5.00 -5.56
C ALA A 184 -9.29 5.88 -6.48
N TYR A 185 -8.54 5.24 -7.38
CA TYR A 185 -7.61 5.89 -8.29
C TYR A 185 -7.92 5.53 -9.73
N ALA A 186 -7.90 6.51 -10.63
CA ALA A 186 -7.92 6.23 -12.06
C ALA A 186 -6.59 5.59 -12.49
N LEU A 187 -6.66 4.53 -13.30
CA LEU A 187 -5.46 3.96 -13.90
C LEU A 187 -4.81 4.97 -14.85
N THR A 188 -3.60 5.38 -14.51
CA THR A 188 -2.80 6.27 -15.36
C THR A 188 -1.69 5.47 -16.05
N VAL A 189 -1.48 5.74 -17.33
CA VAL A 189 -0.37 5.16 -18.09
C VAL A 189 0.88 6.01 -17.88
N GLU A 190 1.60 5.72 -16.79
CA GLU A 190 2.79 6.46 -16.42
C GLU A 190 3.98 6.15 -17.36
N PRO A 191 4.76 7.16 -17.77
CA PRO A 191 5.92 6.97 -18.64
C PRO A 191 6.94 5.98 -18.05
N ASN A 192 7.59 5.21 -18.92
CA ASN A 192 8.64 4.22 -18.58
C ASN A 192 8.16 2.99 -17.81
N THR A 193 6.87 2.84 -17.54
CA THR A 193 6.30 1.63 -16.93
C THR A 193 6.17 0.48 -17.95
N ALA A 194 5.89 -0.73 -17.47
CA ALA A 194 5.59 -1.85 -18.34
C ALA A 194 4.27 -1.60 -19.11
N LEU A 195 3.29 -1.00 -18.45
CA LEU A 195 2.00 -0.62 -19.06
C LEU A 195 2.19 0.36 -20.20
N ASP A 196 3.01 1.41 -20.05
CA ASP A 196 3.36 2.36 -21.11
C ASP A 196 3.95 1.64 -22.34
N ARG A 197 4.86 0.68 -22.11
CA ARG A 197 5.43 -0.12 -23.21
C ARG A 197 4.40 -0.99 -23.90
N PHE A 198 3.43 -1.55 -23.17
CA PHE A 198 2.37 -2.36 -23.75
C PHE A 198 1.40 -1.51 -24.56
N VAL A 199 1.09 -0.30 -24.11
CA VAL A 199 0.27 0.66 -24.87
C VAL A 199 0.98 1.11 -26.13
N LYS A 200 2.26 1.52 -26.07
CA LYS A 200 3.05 1.91 -27.23
C LYS A 200 3.22 0.81 -28.29
N LYS A 201 3.14 -0.45 -27.87
CA LYS A 201 3.20 -1.63 -28.77
C LYS A 201 1.82 -2.12 -29.22
N ASP A 202 0.76 -1.41 -28.89
CA ASP A 202 -0.63 -1.77 -29.20
C ASP A 202 -1.05 -3.16 -28.65
N ILE A 203 -0.38 -3.61 -27.57
CA ILE A 203 -0.70 -4.87 -26.86
C ILE A 203 -1.89 -4.67 -25.92
N ILE A 204 -1.95 -3.51 -25.26
CA ILE A 204 -3.03 -3.10 -24.39
C ILE A 204 -3.55 -1.75 -24.87
N LYS A 205 -4.87 -1.64 -25.03
CA LYS A 205 -5.53 -0.36 -25.31
C LYS A 205 -6.04 0.21 -23.99
N PRO A 206 -5.62 1.44 -23.62
CA PRO A 206 -6.20 2.14 -22.47
C PRO A 206 -7.72 2.31 -22.66
N LEU A 207 -8.43 2.50 -21.58
CA LEU A 207 -9.83 2.88 -21.65
C LEU A 207 -9.93 4.33 -22.16
N GLU A 208 -10.95 4.60 -22.97
CA GLU A 208 -11.24 5.95 -23.44
C GLU A 208 -11.54 6.88 -22.25
N GLU A 209 -11.07 8.14 -22.34
CA GLU A 209 -11.19 9.10 -21.21
C GLU A 209 -12.64 9.30 -20.75
N ASP A 210 -13.58 9.39 -21.68
CA ASP A 210 -15.02 9.53 -21.36
C ASP A 210 -15.52 8.34 -20.52
N LEU A 211 -15.10 7.11 -20.83
CA LEU A 211 -15.46 5.91 -20.07
C LEU A 211 -14.75 5.84 -18.72
N VAL A 212 -13.56 6.40 -18.59
CA VAL A 212 -12.89 6.54 -17.28
C VAL A 212 -13.63 7.56 -16.44
N PHE A 213 -14.09 8.65 -17.04
CA PHE A 213 -14.84 9.69 -16.34
C PHE A 213 -16.23 9.23 -15.84
N GLU A 214 -16.85 8.27 -16.54
CA GLU A 214 -18.13 7.67 -16.11
C GLU A 214 -17.97 6.74 -14.90
N GLN A 215 -16.78 6.20 -14.64
CA GLN A 215 -16.49 5.30 -13.52
C GLN A 215 -16.14 6.06 -12.24
#